data_86bc24b5bab1b37e5c19fdd6c18d248c
#
_entry.id   86bc24b5bab1b37e5c19fdd6c18d248c
#
_cell.length_a   1.000
_cell.length_b   1.000
_cell.length_c   1.000
_cell.angle_alpha   90.00
_cell.angle_beta   90.00
_cell.angle_gamma   90.00
#
_symmetry.space_group_name_H-M   'P 1'
#
loop_
_entity.id
_entity.type
_entity.pdbx_description
1 polymer ?
#
loop_
_entity_poly.entity_id
_entity_poly.type
_entity_poly.pdbx_seq_one_letter_code
_entity_poly.pdbx_strand_id
1 'polypeptide(L)'
;HPTLRRQRQMCIRDRGTTAPLFADNEADLLATLTDAIKQAISGRLTFTTPAVMSDVQKGDFVYQATFEYASNKQWEGSVKKYQLNENGTFGATQWDAAETLNNRTSSRRIWTAGLSNSNLNNFTTTNRDEIRALIYPQSSPSDTEIDNLINFIRGVDTYDQDGDGDTSDNIHKLADIYHSNLIVVGPPEASTAVSAVSN
;
A
#
# COMPACT_ATOMS: atom_id res chain seq x y z
N HIS A 1 -15.03 -9.08 45.57
CA HIS A 1 -14.06 -10.15 45.82
C HIS A 1 -12.78 -9.83 45.07
N PRO A 2 -11.65 -9.56 45.77
CA PRO A 2 -10.40 -9.09 45.10
C PRO A 2 -9.80 -10.12 44.11
N THR A 3 -10.06 -11.39 44.34
CA THR A 3 -9.55 -12.48 43.50
C THR A 3 -10.18 -12.57 42.11
N LEU A 4 -11.49 -12.26 41.99
CA LEU A 4 -12.19 -12.25 40.73
C LEU A 4 -11.77 -11.07 39.81
N ARG A 5 -11.40 -9.92 40.43
CA ARG A 5 -10.86 -8.77 39.69
C ARG A 5 -9.49 -9.06 39.09
N ARG A 6 -8.61 -9.75 39.81
CA ARG A 6 -7.28 -10.13 39.30
C ARG A 6 -7.37 -11.18 38.17
N GLN A 7 -8.27 -12.12 38.26
CA GLN A 7 -8.47 -13.11 37.20
C GLN A 7 -9.02 -12.48 35.90
N ARG A 8 -9.95 -11.50 36.02
CA ARG A 8 -10.44 -10.76 34.83
C ARG A 8 -9.33 -9.91 34.21
N GLN A 9 -8.47 -9.27 34.99
CA GLN A 9 -7.31 -8.50 34.49
C GLN A 9 -6.31 -9.41 33.75
N MET A 10 -6.07 -10.62 34.20
CA MET A 10 -5.13 -11.55 33.56
C MET A 10 -5.68 -12.05 32.21
N CYS A 11 -6.96 -12.35 32.11
CA CYS A 11 -7.59 -12.84 30.85
C CYS A 11 -7.67 -11.77 29.73
N ILE A 12 -7.71 -10.49 30.10
CA ILE A 12 -7.76 -9.39 29.12
C ILE A 12 -6.36 -9.01 28.63
N ARG A 13 -5.36 -9.11 29.49
CA ARG A 13 -3.97 -8.80 29.18
C ARG A 13 -3.34 -9.76 28.16
N ASP A 14 -3.77 -11.00 28.11
CA ASP A 14 -3.27 -12.01 27.18
C ASP A 14 -3.84 -11.88 25.75
N ARG A 15 -4.76 -10.93 25.51
CA ARG A 15 -5.45 -10.77 24.21
C ARG A 15 -5.04 -9.53 23.41
N GLY A 16 -3.87 -8.97 23.67
CA GLY A 16 -3.28 -7.96 22.78
C GLY A 16 -3.58 -6.50 23.09
N THR A 17 -4.24 -6.18 24.21
CA THR A 17 -4.37 -4.79 24.68
C THR A 17 -3.35 -4.50 25.78
N THR A 18 -2.69 -3.36 25.74
CA THR A 18 -1.68 -2.94 26.74
C THR A 18 -2.28 -2.60 28.11
N ALA A 19 -3.60 -2.39 28.17
CA ALA A 19 -4.34 -2.10 29.39
C ALA A 19 -5.72 -2.76 29.36
N PRO A 20 -6.27 -3.15 30.54
CA PRO A 20 -7.64 -3.66 30.60
C PRO A 20 -8.63 -2.54 30.28
N LEU A 21 -9.62 -2.85 29.45
CA LEU A 21 -10.72 -1.96 29.11
C LEU A 21 -11.82 -2.10 30.14
N PHE A 22 -12.25 -1.00 30.75
CA PHE A 22 -13.35 -0.95 31.71
C PHE A 22 -14.47 -0.09 31.13
N ALA A 23 -15.70 -0.55 31.29
CA ALA A 23 -16.88 0.21 30.94
C ALA A 23 -17.84 0.16 32.13
N ASP A 24 -18.23 1.30 32.63
CA ASP A 24 -19.13 1.43 33.79
C ASP A 24 -20.60 1.57 33.37
N ASN A 25 -20.84 1.91 32.10
CA ASN A 25 -22.16 2.04 31.51
C ASN A 25 -22.16 1.70 30.01
N GLU A 26 -23.32 1.69 29.37
CA GLU A 26 -23.49 1.34 27.95
C GLU A 26 -22.73 2.30 27.00
N ALA A 27 -22.74 3.61 27.30
CA ALA A 27 -22.05 4.61 26.48
C ALA A 27 -20.52 4.42 26.57
N ASP A 28 -19.98 4.16 27.76
CA ASP A 28 -18.57 3.84 27.96
C ASP A 28 -18.16 2.55 27.27
N LEU A 29 -19.04 1.53 27.30
CA LEU A 29 -18.79 0.28 26.61
C LEU A 29 -18.69 0.50 25.11
N LEU A 30 -19.61 1.27 24.53
CA LEU A 30 -19.64 1.57 23.11
C LEU A 30 -18.40 2.38 22.71
N ALA A 31 -18.03 3.42 23.47
CA ALA A 31 -16.85 4.23 23.23
C ALA A 31 -15.57 3.39 23.30
N THR A 32 -15.41 2.61 24.38
CA THR A 32 -14.25 1.77 24.62
C THR A 32 -14.10 0.67 23.57
N LEU A 33 -15.21 0.06 23.14
CA LEU A 33 -15.23 -0.94 22.06
C LEU A 33 -14.90 -0.30 20.71
N THR A 34 -15.43 0.89 20.44
CA THR A 34 -15.15 1.64 19.22
C THR A 34 -13.66 2.00 19.14
N ASP A 35 -13.06 2.46 20.24
CA ASP A 35 -11.64 2.78 20.28
C ASP A 35 -10.75 1.53 20.18
N ALA A 36 -11.14 0.43 20.81
CA ALA A 36 -10.44 -0.85 20.65
C ALA A 36 -10.50 -1.37 19.20
N ILE A 37 -11.65 -1.24 18.53
CA ILE A 37 -11.81 -1.58 17.12
C ILE A 37 -10.96 -0.66 16.24
N LYS A 38 -10.97 0.66 16.48
CA LYS A 38 -10.11 1.61 15.75
C LYS A 38 -8.63 1.27 15.92
N GLN A 39 -8.18 0.96 17.14
CA GLN A 39 -6.79 0.55 17.38
C GLN A 39 -6.45 -0.78 16.70
N ALA A 40 -7.37 -1.74 16.66
CA ALA A 40 -7.17 -3.00 15.96
C ALA A 40 -7.13 -2.83 14.43
N ILE A 41 -7.87 -1.87 13.89
CA ILE A 41 -7.96 -1.58 12.45
C ILE A 41 -6.83 -0.63 11.99
N SER A 42 -6.28 0.21 12.89
CA SER A 42 -5.21 1.16 12.55
C SER A 42 -3.84 0.52 12.31
N GLY A 43 -3.74 -0.81 12.35
CA GLY A 43 -2.52 -1.54 12.02
C GLY A 43 -2.35 -1.76 10.51
N ARG A 44 -1.10 -1.86 10.06
CA ARG A 44 -0.81 -2.31 8.69
C ARG A 44 -1.26 -3.76 8.54
N LEU A 45 -2.09 -4.00 7.56
CA LEU A 45 -2.63 -5.31 7.25
C LEU A 45 -1.79 -5.96 6.13
N THR A 46 -1.67 -7.29 6.17
CA THR A 46 -1.11 -8.07 5.07
C THR A 46 -2.01 -9.25 4.78
N PHE A 47 -2.38 -9.40 3.51
CA PHE A 47 -3.12 -10.55 2.98
C PHE A 47 -2.30 -11.33 1.96
N THR A 48 -1.03 -10.94 1.77
CA THR A 48 -0.12 -11.61 0.84
C THR A 48 0.87 -12.46 1.60
N THR A 49 1.19 -13.62 1.03
CA THR A 49 2.30 -14.43 1.54
C THR A 49 3.62 -13.72 1.27
N PRO A 50 4.51 -13.56 2.26
CA PRO A 50 5.84 -13.04 2.01
C PRO A 50 6.59 -13.90 0.98
N ALA A 51 7.27 -13.25 0.04
CA ALA A 51 8.12 -13.93 -0.93
C ALA A 51 9.59 -13.90 -0.45
N VAL A 52 10.24 -15.06 -0.44
CA VAL A 52 11.63 -15.20 -0.03
C VAL A 52 12.51 -15.33 -1.28
N MET A 53 13.63 -14.64 -1.28
CA MET A 53 14.67 -14.76 -2.28
C MET A 53 16.01 -15.02 -1.58
N SER A 54 16.64 -16.13 -1.90
CA SER A 54 18.03 -16.43 -1.51
C SER A 54 19.00 -15.85 -2.53
N ASP A 55 19.97 -15.11 -2.06
CA ASP A 55 21.09 -14.60 -2.85
C ASP A 55 22.40 -15.05 -2.20
N VAL A 56 23.11 -15.95 -2.89
CA VAL A 56 24.35 -16.57 -2.38
C VAL A 56 25.45 -15.54 -2.07
N GLN A 57 25.41 -14.38 -2.71
CA GLN A 57 26.40 -13.32 -2.53
C GLN A 57 26.00 -12.26 -1.50
N LYS A 58 24.69 -12.02 -1.31
CA LYS A 58 24.16 -10.90 -0.52
C LYS A 58 23.35 -11.34 0.69
N GLY A 59 23.17 -12.63 0.89
CA GLY A 59 22.31 -13.20 1.93
C GLY A 59 20.83 -13.28 1.52
N ASP A 60 20.01 -13.77 2.41
CA ASP A 60 18.60 -14.00 2.16
C ASP A 60 17.78 -12.73 2.37
N PHE A 61 16.76 -12.56 1.55
CA PHE A 61 15.83 -11.44 1.63
C PHE A 61 14.38 -11.92 1.66
N VAL A 62 13.57 -11.14 2.37
CA VAL A 62 12.11 -11.32 2.40
C VAL A 62 11.43 -10.09 1.84
N TYR A 63 10.48 -10.31 0.96
CA TYR A 63 9.60 -9.26 0.42
C TYR A 63 8.23 -9.43 1.03
N GLN A 64 7.68 -8.36 1.55
CA GLN A 64 6.34 -8.34 2.15
C GLN A 64 5.53 -7.17 1.63
N ALA A 65 4.32 -7.46 1.18
CA ALA A 65 3.32 -6.45 0.89
C ALA A 65 2.45 -6.22 2.10
N THR A 66 2.17 -4.97 2.39
CA THR A 66 1.27 -4.53 3.45
C THR A 66 0.40 -3.39 2.93
N PHE A 67 -0.73 -3.14 3.57
CA PHE A 67 -1.48 -1.91 3.35
C PHE A 67 -2.06 -1.40 4.67
N GLU A 68 -2.34 -0.10 4.70
CA GLU A 68 -2.99 0.57 5.82
C GLU A 68 -4.41 0.95 5.40
N TYR A 69 -5.37 0.50 6.20
CA TYR A 69 -6.77 0.79 5.98
C TYR A 69 -7.11 2.20 6.47
N ALA A 70 -7.89 2.92 5.68
CA ALA A 70 -8.53 4.16 6.08
C ALA A 70 -10.00 4.14 5.64
N SER A 71 -10.90 4.72 6.45
CA SER A 71 -12.34 4.68 6.19
C SER A 71 -12.81 5.68 5.14
N ASN A 72 -12.06 6.75 4.91
CA ASN A 72 -12.47 7.92 4.13
C ASN A 72 -11.41 8.47 3.18
N LYS A 73 -10.30 7.75 3.00
CA LYS A 73 -9.26 8.06 2.03
C LYS A 73 -8.78 6.79 1.33
N GLN A 74 -7.96 6.93 0.31
CA GLN A 74 -7.31 5.80 -0.36
C GLN A 74 -6.48 5.00 0.65
N TRP A 75 -6.57 3.67 0.59
CA TRP A 75 -5.72 2.79 1.38
C TRP A 75 -4.28 2.86 0.89
N GLU A 76 -3.34 2.91 1.82
CA GLU A 76 -1.93 3.10 1.54
C GLU A 76 -1.19 1.77 1.53
N GLY A 77 -0.71 1.36 0.36
CA GLY A 77 0.05 0.13 0.20
C GLY A 77 1.56 0.33 0.35
N SER A 78 2.28 -0.74 0.65
CA SER A 78 3.74 -0.79 0.66
C SER A 78 4.24 -2.18 0.32
N VAL A 79 5.33 -2.25 -0.44
CA VAL A 79 6.13 -3.48 -0.59
C VAL A 79 7.51 -3.20 -0.03
N LYS A 80 7.90 -3.96 0.98
CA LYS A 80 9.19 -3.81 1.64
C LYS A 80 10.08 -5.02 1.39
N LYS A 81 11.37 -4.74 1.19
CA LYS A 81 12.44 -5.74 1.18
C LYS A 81 13.16 -5.68 2.51
N TYR A 82 13.23 -6.80 3.19
CA TYR A 82 13.95 -6.97 4.46
C TYR A 82 15.13 -7.91 4.28
N GLN A 83 16.20 -7.66 5.05
CA GLN A 83 17.21 -8.67 5.28
C GLN A 83 16.58 -9.79 6.12
N LEU A 84 16.83 -11.05 5.76
CA LEU A 84 16.46 -12.18 6.60
C LEU A 84 17.64 -12.50 7.54
N ASN A 85 17.40 -12.50 8.83
CA ASN A 85 18.40 -12.89 9.82
C ASN A 85 18.52 -14.42 9.88
N GLU A 86 19.66 -14.93 10.34
CA GLU A 86 19.92 -16.38 10.50
C GLU A 86 18.89 -17.09 11.40
N ASN A 87 18.30 -16.38 12.34
CA ASN A 87 17.24 -16.88 13.22
C ASN A 87 15.83 -16.85 12.60
N GLY A 88 15.70 -16.48 11.32
CA GLY A 88 14.44 -16.40 10.59
C GLY A 88 13.61 -15.15 10.86
N THR A 89 14.13 -14.17 11.60
CA THR A 89 13.43 -12.90 11.83
C THR A 89 13.74 -11.87 10.74
N PHE A 90 12.84 -10.90 10.56
CA PHE A 90 13.07 -9.78 9.66
C PHE A 90 14.10 -8.83 10.27
N GLY A 91 15.15 -8.56 9.53
CA GLY A 91 16.17 -7.59 9.85
C GLY A 91 15.82 -6.19 9.33
N ALA A 92 16.84 -5.39 9.03
CA ALA A 92 16.66 -4.03 8.55
C ALA A 92 15.90 -3.99 7.21
N THR A 93 15.02 -2.99 7.06
CA THR A 93 14.41 -2.66 5.77
C THR A 93 15.48 -2.16 4.82
N GLN A 94 15.63 -2.84 3.69
CA GLN A 94 16.60 -2.50 2.65
C GLN A 94 15.99 -1.60 1.58
N TRP A 95 14.68 -1.69 1.40
CA TRP A 95 13.95 -0.96 0.36
C TRP A 95 12.45 -0.94 0.68
N ASP A 96 11.80 0.16 0.35
CA ASP A 96 10.35 0.36 0.38
C ASP A 96 9.89 0.94 -0.95
N ALA A 97 9.01 0.21 -1.64
CA ALA A 97 8.47 0.62 -2.94
C ALA A 97 7.62 1.88 -2.85
N ALA A 98 6.82 2.00 -1.78
CA ALA A 98 5.96 3.15 -1.57
C ALA A 98 6.79 4.42 -1.34
N GLU A 99 7.79 4.36 -0.47
CA GLU A 99 8.71 5.46 -0.21
C GLU A 99 9.44 5.87 -1.49
N THR A 100 9.97 4.90 -2.24
CA THR A 100 10.65 5.14 -3.51
C THR A 100 9.73 5.82 -4.53
N LEU A 101 8.47 5.39 -4.60
CA LEU A 101 7.48 5.96 -5.52
C LEU A 101 7.01 7.36 -5.10
N ASN A 102 6.81 7.58 -3.79
CA ASN A 102 6.38 8.87 -3.24
C ASN A 102 7.47 9.93 -3.39
N ASN A 103 8.74 9.57 -3.16
CA ASN A 103 9.89 10.47 -3.27
C ASN A 103 10.38 10.68 -4.71
N ARG A 104 9.71 10.08 -5.68
CA ARG A 104 10.10 10.22 -7.08
C ARG A 104 9.89 11.64 -7.58
N THR A 105 10.95 12.26 -8.09
CA THR A 105 10.94 13.63 -8.64
C THR A 105 10.48 13.69 -10.10
N SER A 106 10.63 12.59 -10.86
CA SER A 106 10.19 12.52 -12.25
C SER A 106 8.72 12.08 -12.36
N SER A 107 7.97 12.63 -13.31
CA SER A 107 6.59 12.23 -13.57
C SER A 107 6.45 10.73 -13.82
N ARG A 108 5.39 10.15 -13.29
CA ARG A 108 5.03 8.76 -13.58
C ARG A 108 4.66 8.60 -15.04
N ARG A 109 5.13 7.52 -15.65
CA ARG A 109 4.64 7.09 -16.95
C ARG A 109 3.46 6.15 -16.73
N ILE A 110 2.28 6.58 -17.13
CA ILE A 110 1.05 5.79 -17.01
C ILE A 110 0.49 5.60 -18.41
N TRP A 111 0.34 4.35 -18.80
CA TRP A 111 -0.20 3.94 -20.07
C TRP A 111 -1.54 3.24 -19.89
N THR A 112 -2.47 3.48 -20.81
CA THR A 112 -3.71 2.74 -20.92
C THR A 112 -3.97 2.35 -22.37
N ALA A 113 -4.64 1.22 -22.56
CA ALA A 113 -5.14 0.80 -23.88
C ALA A 113 -6.41 1.57 -24.26
N GLY A 114 -6.78 1.54 -25.54
CA GLY A 114 -8.03 2.11 -26.03
C GLY A 114 -7.97 3.60 -26.40
N LEU A 115 -6.81 4.23 -26.28
CA LEU A 115 -6.57 5.59 -26.77
C LEU A 115 -5.89 5.56 -28.15
N SER A 116 -6.16 6.57 -28.98
CA SER A 116 -5.48 6.77 -30.26
C SER A 116 -3.99 7.03 -30.07
N ASN A 117 -3.63 7.69 -29.00
CA ASN A 117 -2.26 7.96 -28.63
C ASN A 117 -1.61 6.74 -27.98
N SER A 118 -0.71 6.07 -28.70
CA SER A 118 0.00 4.85 -28.24
C SER A 118 1.25 5.14 -27.40
N ASN A 119 1.53 6.39 -27.03
CA ASN A 119 2.66 6.74 -26.18
C ASN A 119 2.57 6.02 -24.82
N LEU A 120 3.72 5.54 -24.32
CA LEU A 120 3.82 4.86 -23.01
C LEU A 120 3.49 5.75 -21.81
N ASN A 121 3.12 7.00 -22.02
CA ASN A 121 2.60 7.94 -21.04
C ASN A 121 1.37 8.65 -21.62
N ASN A 122 0.36 7.90 -22.02
CA ASN A 122 -0.84 8.45 -22.66
C ASN A 122 -1.99 8.77 -21.68
N PHE A 123 -1.93 8.33 -20.43
CA PHE A 123 -2.94 8.65 -19.40
C PHE A 123 -2.66 10.05 -18.83
N THR A 124 -3.00 11.08 -19.61
CA THR A 124 -2.73 12.51 -19.30
C THR A 124 -3.94 13.36 -19.63
N THR A 125 -3.99 14.56 -19.06
CA THR A 125 -5.06 15.55 -19.33
C THR A 125 -5.12 15.98 -20.80
N THR A 126 -4.05 15.82 -21.57
CA THR A 126 -4.05 16.06 -23.01
C THR A 126 -4.98 15.12 -23.76
N ASN A 127 -5.18 13.90 -23.25
CA ASN A 127 -6.03 12.87 -23.83
C ASN A 127 -7.38 12.73 -23.09
N ARG A 128 -7.81 13.79 -22.35
CA ARG A 128 -8.98 13.72 -21.45
C ARG A 128 -10.25 13.27 -22.14
N ASP A 129 -10.50 13.67 -23.37
CA ASP A 129 -11.76 13.37 -24.06
C ASP A 129 -11.87 11.88 -24.41
N GLU A 130 -10.78 11.27 -24.85
CA GLU A 130 -10.71 9.83 -25.08
C GLU A 130 -10.78 9.05 -23.75
N ILE A 131 -10.11 9.53 -22.71
CA ILE A 131 -10.17 8.95 -21.37
C ILE A 131 -11.58 9.05 -20.79
N ARG A 132 -12.25 10.20 -20.96
CA ARG A 132 -13.67 10.39 -20.58
C ARG A 132 -14.56 9.35 -21.26
N ALA A 133 -14.43 9.20 -22.56
CA ALA A 133 -15.23 8.25 -23.33
C ALA A 133 -14.97 6.78 -22.92
N LEU A 134 -13.74 6.47 -22.53
CA LEU A 134 -13.34 5.14 -22.09
C LEU A 134 -13.88 4.78 -20.71
N ILE A 135 -13.80 5.73 -19.74
CA ILE A 135 -14.17 5.49 -18.33
C ILE A 135 -15.67 5.71 -18.11
N TYR A 136 -16.25 6.68 -18.79
CA TYR A 136 -17.64 7.11 -18.62
C TYR A 136 -18.44 7.01 -19.94
N PRO A 137 -18.62 5.81 -20.50
CA PRO A 137 -19.29 5.65 -21.80
C PRO A 137 -20.76 6.08 -21.79
N GLN A 138 -21.38 6.23 -20.62
CA GLN A 138 -22.79 6.55 -20.44
C GLN A 138 -23.05 7.90 -19.75
N SER A 139 -22.00 8.65 -19.44
CA SER A 139 -22.09 9.95 -18.79
C SER A 139 -21.02 10.89 -19.35
N SER A 140 -21.19 12.20 -19.10
CA SER A 140 -20.25 13.20 -19.61
C SER A 140 -19.81 14.13 -18.49
N PRO A 141 -18.92 13.67 -17.58
CA PRO A 141 -18.34 14.54 -16.57
C PRO A 141 -17.62 15.73 -17.21
N SER A 142 -17.52 16.83 -16.46
CA SER A 142 -16.83 18.05 -16.92
C SER A 142 -15.33 17.81 -17.13
N ASP A 143 -14.69 18.71 -17.87
CA ASP A 143 -13.24 18.67 -18.07
C ASP A 143 -12.48 18.67 -16.75
N THR A 144 -12.93 19.50 -15.79
CA THR A 144 -12.33 19.60 -14.46
C THR A 144 -12.41 18.27 -13.69
N GLU A 145 -13.56 17.58 -13.74
CA GLU A 145 -13.73 16.29 -13.06
C GLU A 145 -12.80 15.22 -13.65
N ILE A 146 -12.64 15.19 -14.97
CA ILE A 146 -11.72 14.25 -15.62
C ILE A 146 -10.26 14.61 -15.35
N ASP A 147 -9.90 15.88 -15.39
CA ASP A 147 -8.55 16.33 -15.07
C ASP A 147 -8.18 16.00 -13.62
N ASN A 148 -9.10 16.22 -12.68
CA ASN A 148 -8.92 15.86 -11.28
C ASN A 148 -8.71 14.34 -11.12
N LEU A 149 -9.53 13.52 -11.79
CA LEU A 149 -9.36 12.06 -11.77
C LEU A 149 -8.00 11.63 -12.34
N ILE A 150 -7.60 12.19 -13.48
CA ILE A 150 -6.30 11.88 -14.11
C ILE A 150 -5.15 12.27 -13.16
N ASN A 151 -5.20 13.47 -12.58
CA ASN A 151 -4.17 13.97 -11.69
C ASN A 151 -4.12 13.16 -10.39
N PHE A 152 -5.26 12.79 -9.82
CA PHE A 152 -5.36 11.90 -8.67
C PHE A 152 -4.68 10.56 -8.92
N ILE A 153 -4.99 9.88 -10.03
CA ILE A 153 -4.35 8.63 -10.42
C ILE A 153 -2.83 8.82 -10.61
N ARG A 154 -2.40 10.00 -11.03
CA ARG A 154 -0.98 10.35 -11.17
C ARG A 154 -0.30 10.69 -9.83
N GLY A 155 -1.06 10.83 -8.76
CA GLY A 155 -0.57 11.01 -7.39
C GLY A 155 -0.63 12.45 -6.86
N VAL A 156 -1.54 13.28 -7.39
CA VAL A 156 -1.85 14.63 -6.88
C VAL A 156 -3.10 14.55 -6.01
N ASP A 157 -3.13 15.21 -4.87
CA ASP A 157 -4.27 15.18 -3.94
C ASP A 157 -5.41 16.13 -4.37
N THR A 158 -5.93 15.92 -5.57
CA THR A 158 -7.01 16.75 -6.13
C THR A 158 -8.33 16.69 -5.36
N TYR A 159 -8.46 15.79 -4.40
CA TYR A 159 -9.66 15.60 -3.58
C TYR A 159 -9.44 15.90 -2.10
N ASP A 160 -8.30 16.49 -1.73
CA ASP A 160 -7.97 16.86 -0.34
C ASP A 160 -8.22 15.68 0.63
N GLN A 161 -7.57 14.55 0.37
CA GLN A 161 -7.81 13.31 1.12
C GLN A 161 -7.23 13.34 2.54
N ASP A 162 -6.25 14.18 2.79
CA ASP A 162 -5.68 14.36 4.12
C ASP A 162 -6.36 15.50 4.91
N GLY A 163 -7.16 16.35 4.23
CA GLY A 163 -7.98 17.39 4.84
C GLY A 163 -7.19 18.62 5.26
N ASP A 164 -6.05 18.90 4.62
CA ASP A 164 -5.21 20.06 4.94
C ASP A 164 -5.58 21.33 4.13
N GLY A 165 -6.45 21.18 3.11
CA GLY A 165 -6.93 22.24 2.23
C GLY A 165 -6.04 22.51 1.02
N ASP A 166 -4.95 21.76 0.81
CA ASP A 166 -4.10 21.82 -0.38
C ASP A 166 -4.42 20.68 -1.34
N THR A 167 -5.01 21.02 -2.48
CA THR A 167 -5.35 20.05 -3.55
C THR A 167 -4.26 19.89 -4.60
N SER A 168 -3.08 20.48 -4.38
CA SER A 168 -1.96 20.46 -5.32
C SER A 168 -0.78 19.62 -4.88
N ASP A 169 -0.77 19.18 -3.65
CA ASP A 169 0.27 18.34 -3.07
C ASP A 169 0.18 16.86 -3.55
N ASN A 170 0.97 16.00 -2.97
CA ASN A 170 1.06 14.60 -3.40
C ASN A 170 0.40 13.66 -2.40
N ILE A 171 -0.47 12.79 -2.89
CA ILE A 171 -0.99 11.65 -2.12
C ILE A 171 0.01 10.49 -2.10
N HIS A 172 -0.26 9.53 -1.22
CA HIS A 172 0.40 8.22 -1.23
C HIS A 172 0.10 7.49 -2.56
N LYS A 173 1.16 7.23 -3.36
CA LYS A 173 1.00 6.81 -4.77
C LYS A 173 0.78 5.32 -4.99
N LEU A 174 1.03 4.49 -3.98
CA LEU A 174 0.84 3.05 -4.05
C LEU A 174 -0.41 2.66 -3.27
N ALA A 175 -1.46 2.30 -3.98
CA ALA A 175 -2.70 1.82 -3.37
C ALA A 175 -2.50 0.45 -2.69
N ASP A 176 -3.55 -0.05 -2.05
CA ASP A 176 -3.55 -1.34 -1.37
C ASP A 176 -3.09 -2.49 -2.27
N ILE A 177 -2.40 -3.45 -1.65
CA ILE A 177 -2.00 -4.70 -2.29
C ILE A 177 -2.85 -5.80 -1.66
N TYR A 178 -4.03 -5.99 -2.26
CA TYR A 178 -5.05 -6.91 -1.81
C TYR A 178 -5.31 -7.97 -2.88
N HIS A 179 -5.46 -9.23 -2.49
CA HIS A 179 -5.63 -10.37 -3.39
C HIS A 179 -4.51 -10.61 -4.42
N SER A 180 -3.32 -10.02 -4.22
CA SER A 180 -2.16 -10.21 -5.10
C SER A 180 -1.10 -11.05 -4.41
N ASN A 181 -0.44 -11.92 -5.16
CA ASN A 181 0.72 -12.65 -4.67
C ASN A 181 2.01 -11.95 -5.10
N LEU A 182 2.98 -11.88 -4.19
CA LEU A 182 4.32 -11.42 -4.52
C LEU A 182 5.08 -12.53 -5.22
N ILE A 183 5.65 -12.19 -6.39
CA ILE A 183 6.56 -13.06 -7.10
C ILE A 183 7.87 -12.30 -7.29
N VAL A 184 8.97 -12.89 -6.83
CA VAL A 184 10.31 -12.34 -7.03
C VAL A 184 10.91 -12.98 -8.27
N VAL A 185 11.20 -12.13 -9.26
CA VAL A 185 11.93 -12.53 -10.48
C VAL A 185 13.38 -12.09 -10.29
N GLY A 186 14.29 -13.05 -10.20
CA GLY A 186 15.73 -12.79 -10.13
C GLY A 186 16.27 -12.18 -11.43
N PRO A 187 17.54 -11.72 -11.43
CA PRO A 187 18.19 -11.32 -12.66
C PRO A 187 18.20 -12.51 -13.65
N PRO A 188 18.09 -12.25 -14.96
CA PRO A 188 18.21 -13.33 -15.94
C PRO A 188 19.57 -14.00 -15.72
N GLU A 189 19.54 -15.31 -15.49
CA GLU A 189 20.75 -16.11 -15.55
C GLU A 189 21.21 -16.15 -17.02
N ALA A 190 21.99 -15.14 -17.40
CA ALA A 190 22.70 -15.21 -18.67
C ALA A 190 23.63 -16.42 -18.56
N SER A 191 23.24 -17.50 -19.25
CA SER A 191 24.12 -18.63 -19.35
C SER A 191 25.41 -18.11 -19.99
N THR A 192 26.52 -18.26 -19.28
CA THR A 192 27.89 -17.99 -19.77
C THR A 192 28.25 -18.86 -20.99
N ALA A 193 27.36 -19.71 -21.44
CA ALA A 193 27.45 -20.54 -22.61
C ALA A 193 27.41 -19.79 -23.95
N VAL A 194 26.97 -18.52 -24.01
CA VAL A 194 26.95 -17.74 -25.27
C VAL A 194 28.30 -17.11 -25.58
N SER A 195 29.22 -17.01 -24.63
CA SER A 195 30.56 -16.46 -24.86
C SER A 195 31.56 -17.43 -25.50
N ALA A 196 31.19 -18.68 -25.70
CA ALA A 196 32.09 -19.73 -26.23
C ALA A 196 31.94 -19.99 -27.73
N VAL A 197 31.13 -19.23 -28.47
CA VAL A 197 30.86 -19.48 -29.91
C VAL A 197 31.45 -18.38 -30.82
N SER A 198 32.28 -17.50 -30.31
CA SER A 198 33.02 -16.55 -31.13
C SER A 198 34.55 -16.71 -30.97
N ASN A 199 35.08 -17.80 -31.56
CA ASN A 199 36.45 -17.91 -32.05
C ASN A 199 36.45 -18.79 -33.30
#